data_c90968dff71f49389a0582d48131f114
#
_entry.id   c90968dff71f49389a0582d48131f114
#
_cell.length_a   1.000
_cell.length_b   1.000
_cell.length_c   1.000
_cell.angle_alpha   90.00
_cell.angle_beta   90.00
_cell.angle_gamma   90.00
#
_symmetry.space_group_name_H-M   'P 1'
#
loop_
_entity.id
_entity.type
_entity.pdbx_description
1 polymer ?
#
loop_
_entity_poly.entity_id
_entity_poly.type
_entity_poly.pdbx_seq_one_letter_code
_entity_poly.pdbx_strand_id
1 'polypeptide(L)'
;VLTVRTAFILAVFLIAAAVIAGCTSAPAKPSYSVDNNGVLSVTCAPVTTNETVLFANGTYTESRVVMHTQTGDVVTYLSYPERPKAVLEYIPGAGEKISGHAERMVTYAAAGYAFMFVEIRGRGGETAGYPFDPRTDYSRFESGDWPEYYQTICDISSLRAVLASRFGVPVYAVGGSNGGRYAAVAAGVDPEFAGYVGISTADWGLRDAVLAQGGTGDILKFATSLEPGTYLPGISPRPVWMYHNATDPFIPFTSGKALFATADEPKTFTEFNGDHGINPDVDRRLIAQLAQIYGT
;
A
#
# COMPACT_ATOMS: atom_id res chain seq x y z
N VAL A 1 69.81 49.18 -27.99
CA VAL A 1 68.47 49.29 -27.46
C VAL A 1 67.62 48.18 -28.05
N LEU A 2 67.39 47.10 -27.32
CA LEU A 2 66.59 45.90 -27.73
C LEU A 2 65.16 46.13 -27.32
N THR A 3 64.24 46.05 -28.25
CA THR A 3 62.80 45.99 -27.97
C THR A 3 62.31 44.54 -28.04
N VAL A 4 61.82 44.05 -26.88
CA VAL A 4 61.24 42.73 -26.75
C VAL A 4 59.73 42.84 -27.12
N ARG A 5 59.35 42.11 -28.16
CA ARG A 5 57.92 41.88 -28.54
C ARG A 5 57.34 40.72 -27.77
N THR A 6 56.44 41.02 -26.88
CA THR A 6 55.65 39.97 -26.15
C THR A 6 54.52 39.47 -27.06
N ALA A 7 54.57 38.18 -27.46
CA ALA A 7 53.47 37.53 -28.15
C ALA A 7 52.45 36.97 -27.12
N PHE A 8 51.22 37.47 -27.16
CA PHE A 8 50.09 36.89 -26.43
C PHE A 8 49.54 35.68 -27.19
N ILE A 9 49.67 34.51 -26.59
CA ILE A 9 49.01 33.30 -27.10
C ILE A 9 47.64 33.25 -26.45
N LEU A 10 46.59 33.41 -27.28
CA LEU A 10 45.21 33.25 -26.89
C LEU A 10 44.83 31.74 -26.96
N ALA A 11 44.78 31.09 -25.82
CA ALA A 11 44.28 29.69 -25.77
C ALA A 11 42.74 29.71 -25.75
N VAL A 12 42.15 29.35 -26.86
CA VAL A 12 40.69 29.11 -26.97
C VAL A 12 40.35 27.73 -26.38
N PHE A 13 39.78 27.68 -25.19
CA PHE A 13 39.20 26.48 -24.64
C PHE A 13 37.82 26.22 -25.30
N LEU A 14 37.74 25.29 -26.20
CA LEU A 14 36.49 24.71 -26.71
C LEU A 14 35.95 23.79 -25.63
N ILE A 15 34.95 24.22 -24.87
CA ILE A 15 34.15 23.35 -23.98
C ILE A 15 33.14 22.63 -24.88
N ALA A 16 33.43 21.37 -25.18
CA ALA A 16 32.44 20.47 -25.79
C ALA A 16 31.38 20.11 -24.74
N ALA A 17 30.24 20.77 -24.80
CA ALA A 17 29.07 20.37 -24.03
C ALA A 17 28.55 19.04 -24.56
N ALA A 18 28.89 17.92 -23.90
CA ALA A 18 28.25 16.64 -24.15
C ALA A 18 26.77 16.75 -23.73
N VAL A 19 25.89 16.93 -24.68
CA VAL A 19 24.44 16.77 -24.47
C VAL A 19 24.22 15.28 -24.23
N ILE A 20 24.10 14.90 -22.95
CA ILE A 20 23.60 13.59 -22.58
C ILE A 20 22.09 13.64 -22.92
N ALA A 21 21.74 13.13 -24.11
CA ALA A 21 20.36 12.83 -24.44
C ALA A 21 19.91 11.67 -23.54
N GLY A 22 19.47 12.00 -22.32
CA GLY A 22 18.72 11.07 -21.52
C GLY A 22 17.46 10.73 -22.28
N CYS A 23 17.33 9.45 -22.70
CA CYS A 23 16.06 8.92 -23.19
C CYS A 23 15.05 9.04 -22.04
N THR A 24 14.34 10.14 -21.96
CA THR A 24 13.12 10.23 -21.18
C THR A 24 12.06 9.44 -21.95
N SER A 25 11.97 8.13 -21.68
CA SER A 25 10.81 7.37 -22.11
C SER A 25 9.56 8.09 -21.57
N ALA A 26 8.58 8.33 -22.43
CA ALA A 26 7.31 8.87 -22.00
C ALA A 26 6.79 8.00 -20.83
N PRO A 27 6.19 8.59 -19.79
CA PRO A 27 5.66 7.82 -18.67
C PRO A 27 4.71 6.76 -19.22
N ALA A 28 4.88 5.52 -18.74
CA ALA A 28 4.06 4.40 -19.16
C ALA A 28 2.58 4.75 -18.95
N LYS A 29 1.74 4.42 -19.91
CA LYS A 29 0.29 4.58 -19.74
C LYS A 29 -0.17 3.61 -18.64
N PRO A 30 -1.07 4.05 -17.74
CA PRO A 30 -1.63 3.15 -16.75
C PRO A 30 -2.33 1.98 -17.45
N SER A 31 -2.06 0.78 -16.98
CA SER A 31 -2.62 -0.45 -17.52
C SER A 31 -2.71 -1.51 -16.44
N TYR A 32 -3.60 -2.46 -16.62
CA TYR A 32 -3.65 -3.68 -15.82
C TYR A 32 -3.74 -4.90 -16.71
N SER A 33 -3.36 -6.04 -16.16
CA SER A 33 -3.60 -7.35 -16.75
C SER A 33 -3.83 -8.38 -15.64
N VAL A 34 -4.59 -9.41 -15.96
CA VAL A 34 -4.79 -10.57 -15.09
C VAL A 34 -4.35 -11.80 -15.88
N ASP A 35 -3.40 -12.54 -15.35
CA ASP A 35 -2.89 -13.74 -16.01
C ASP A 35 -3.86 -14.93 -15.93
N ASN A 36 -3.46 -16.08 -16.50
CA ASN A 36 -4.30 -17.26 -16.50
C ASN A 36 -4.50 -17.89 -15.11
N ASN A 37 -3.68 -17.53 -14.13
CA ASN A 37 -3.78 -17.96 -12.74
C ASN A 37 -4.60 -16.97 -11.88
N GLY A 38 -5.10 -15.88 -12.49
CA GLY A 38 -5.82 -14.83 -11.80
C GLY A 38 -4.92 -13.82 -11.07
N VAL A 39 -3.63 -13.78 -11.37
CA VAL A 39 -2.72 -12.82 -10.74
C VAL A 39 -2.81 -11.48 -11.47
N LEU A 40 -3.16 -10.43 -10.72
CA LEU A 40 -3.19 -9.05 -11.20
C LEU A 40 -1.79 -8.47 -11.30
N SER A 41 -1.54 -7.76 -12.39
CA SER A 41 -0.41 -6.85 -12.56
C SER A 41 -0.93 -5.47 -12.91
N VAL A 42 -0.39 -4.41 -12.32
CA VAL A 42 -0.77 -3.02 -12.61
C VAL A 42 0.45 -2.18 -12.96
N THR A 43 0.26 -1.24 -13.88
CA THR A 43 1.18 -0.13 -14.11
C THR A 43 0.45 1.15 -13.75
N CYS A 44 0.84 1.80 -12.67
CA CYS A 44 0.18 2.99 -12.16
C CYS A 44 0.73 4.25 -12.83
N ALA A 45 -0.13 5.25 -13.03
CA ALA A 45 0.30 6.56 -13.50
C ALA A 45 1.14 7.27 -12.42
N PRO A 46 2.06 8.15 -12.80
CA PRO A 46 2.71 9.07 -11.87
C PRO A 46 1.68 9.89 -11.09
N VAL A 47 1.95 10.11 -9.81
CA VAL A 47 1.10 10.88 -8.92
C VAL A 47 1.86 12.08 -8.36
N THR A 48 1.12 13.09 -7.91
CA THR A 48 1.63 14.20 -7.12
C THR A 48 0.90 14.27 -5.79
N THR A 49 1.50 14.89 -4.79
CA THR A 49 0.88 15.01 -3.47
C THR A 49 0.92 16.44 -2.96
N ASN A 50 -0.14 16.85 -2.28
CA ASN A 50 -0.19 18.05 -1.48
C ASN A 50 -0.36 17.68 -0.01
N GLU A 51 0.46 18.24 0.86
CA GLU A 51 0.39 18.02 2.30
C GLU A 51 -0.02 19.30 3.03
N THR A 52 -0.93 19.12 3.98
CA THR A 52 -1.32 20.15 4.94
C THR A 52 -1.01 19.65 6.33
N VAL A 53 -0.08 20.32 7.03
CA VAL A 53 0.21 20.01 8.44
C VAL A 53 -0.99 20.44 9.29
N LEU A 54 -1.52 19.50 10.05
CA LEU A 54 -2.66 19.71 10.97
C LEU A 54 -2.15 20.01 12.38
N PHE A 55 -1.06 19.36 12.79
CA PHE A 55 -0.45 19.52 14.10
C PHE A 55 1.03 19.18 14.08
N ALA A 56 1.84 19.90 14.88
CA ALA A 56 3.24 19.57 15.12
C ALA A 56 3.66 20.08 16.51
N ASN A 57 4.41 19.25 17.27
CA ASN A 57 4.86 19.61 18.62
C ASN A 57 6.32 19.28 18.91
N GLY A 58 7.13 19.04 17.87
CA GLY A 58 8.55 18.66 18.00
C GLY A 58 8.79 17.18 18.30
N THR A 59 7.76 16.42 18.71
CA THR A 59 7.84 14.96 18.90
C THR A 59 7.30 14.24 17.68
N TYR A 60 6.17 14.69 17.14
CA TYR A 60 5.56 14.16 15.94
C TYR A 60 4.83 15.27 15.16
N THR A 61 4.56 14.96 13.91
CA THR A 61 3.74 15.79 13.01
C THR A 61 2.55 14.98 12.53
N GLU A 62 1.39 15.62 12.49
CA GLU A 62 0.18 15.09 11.86
C GLU A 62 -0.14 15.91 10.62
N SER A 63 -0.46 15.24 9.54
CA SER A 63 -0.74 15.87 8.26
C SER A 63 -1.91 15.19 7.57
N ARG A 64 -2.65 15.99 6.79
CA ARG A 64 -3.54 15.51 5.75
C ARG A 64 -2.78 15.56 4.42
N VAL A 65 -2.69 14.45 3.74
CA VAL A 65 -2.02 14.33 2.45
C VAL A 65 -3.06 13.97 1.38
N VAL A 66 -3.10 14.76 0.31
CA VAL A 66 -3.93 14.50 -0.87
C VAL A 66 -3.02 14.05 -1.99
N MET A 67 -3.23 12.83 -2.45
CA MET A 67 -2.57 12.31 -3.63
C MET A 67 -3.48 12.50 -4.85
N HIS A 68 -2.97 13.24 -5.84
CA HIS A 68 -3.67 13.50 -7.09
C HIS A 68 -3.36 12.37 -8.08
N THR A 69 -4.39 11.66 -8.50
CA THR A 69 -4.32 10.59 -9.50
C THR A 69 -5.10 10.96 -10.75
N GLN A 70 -4.97 10.19 -11.83
CA GLN A 70 -5.74 10.40 -13.05
C GLN A 70 -7.26 10.12 -12.87
N THR A 71 -7.62 9.38 -11.82
CA THR A 71 -9.00 8.95 -11.56
C THR A 71 -9.62 9.64 -10.34
N GLY A 72 -8.99 10.71 -9.87
CA GLY A 72 -9.45 11.51 -8.74
C GLY A 72 -8.45 11.54 -7.58
N ASP A 73 -8.78 12.32 -6.57
CA ASP A 73 -7.94 12.50 -5.39
C ASP A 73 -8.12 11.37 -4.39
N VAL A 74 -7.01 10.95 -3.80
CA VAL A 74 -6.97 10.02 -2.66
C VAL A 74 -6.49 10.79 -1.44
N VAL A 75 -7.31 10.78 -0.38
CA VAL A 75 -7.03 11.48 0.87
C VAL A 75 -6.45 10.52 1.88
N THR A 76 -5.43 10.95 2.59
CA THR A 76 -4.78 10.17 3.63
C THR A 76 -4.42 11.05 4.83
N TYR A 77 -4.28 10.44 5.98
CA TYR A 77 -3.84 11.09 7.21
C TYR A 77 -2.57 10.41 7.69
N LEU A 78 -1.55 11.19 7.97
CA LEU A 78 -0.21 10.71 8.29
C LEU A 78 0.25 11.31 9.63
N SER A 79 0.66 10.46 10.57
CA SER A 79 1.39 10.88 11.78
C SER A 79 2.79 10.28 11.75
N TYR A 80 3.81 11.09 12.03
CA TYR A 80 5.20 10.66 11.93
C TYR A 80 6.14 11.43 12.87
N PRO A 81 7.15 10.77 13.45
CA PRO A 81 8.26 11.44 14.14
C PRO A 81 9.22 12.06 13.10
N GLU A 82 10.15 12.89 13.55
CA GLU A 82 11.16 13.51 12.66
C GLU A 82 11.91 12.48 11.79
N ARG A 83 12.22 11.31 12.36
CA ARG A 83 12.95 10.21 11.70
C ARG A 83 12.26 8.88 11.97
N PRO A 84 11.26 8.53 11.19
CA PRO A 84 10.59 7.24 11.36
C PRO A 84 11.53 6.08 11.00
N LYS A 85 11.44 4.98 11.73
CA LYS A 85 12.18 3.73 11.48
C LYS A 85 11.55 2.90 10.36
N ALA A 86 10.23 2.98 10.22
CA ALA A 86 9.42 2.37 9.18
C ALA A 86 8.10 3.12 9.06
N VAL A 87 7.37 2.85 7.98
CA VAL A 87 6.01 3.36 7.75
C VAL A 87 5.03 2.20 7.75
N LEU A 88 3.91 2.38 8.44
CA LEU A 88 2.74 1.51 8.36
C LEU A 88 1.68 2.22 7.50
N GLU A 89 1.48 1.74 6.29
CA GLU A 89 0.40 2.18 5.42
C GLU A 89 -0.84 1.36 5.75
N TYR A 90 -1.75 1.96 6.54
CA TYR A 90 -2.92 1.28 7.06
C TYR A 90 -4.14 1.48 6.17
N ILE A 91 -4.66 0.39 5.67
CA ILE A 91 -5.88 0.30 4.88
C ILE A 91 -7.02 -0.13 5.81
N PRO A 92 -8.03 0.75 6.04
CA PRO A 92 -9.08 0.50 7.02
C PRO A 92 -10.10 -0.55 6.59
N GLY A 93 -10.72 -1.15 7.57
CA GLY A 93 -11.89 -2.01 7.39
C GLY A 93 -13.17 -1.24 7.02
N ALA A 94 -14.25 -1.97 6.80
CA ALA A 94 -15.54 -1.37 6.48
C ALA A 94 -16.05 -0.52 7.66
N GLY A 95 -16.41 0.73 7.37
CA GLY A 95 -16.97 1.65 8.37
C GLY A 95 -15.96 2.30 9.31
N GLU A 96 -14.68 1.95 9.25
CA GLU A 96 -13.63 2.64 10.00
C GLU A 96 -13.45 4.06 9.46
N LYS A 97 -13.22 5.01 10.37
CA LYS A 97 -13.00 6.43 10.07
C LYS A 97 -11.75 6.91 10.79
N ILE A 98 -11.08 7.90 10.21
CA ILE A 98 -9.88 8.50 10.79
C ILE A 98 -10.07 8.92 12.26
N SER A 99 -11.24 9.38 12.65
CA SER A 99 -11.52 9.78 14.03
C SER A 99 -11.35 8.66 15.06
N GLY A 100 -11.49 7.39 14.65
CA GLY A 100 -11.24 6.23 15.51
C GLY A 100 -9.76 5.83 15.58
N HIS A 101 -8.88 6.48 14.82
CA HIS A 101 -7.47 6.13 14.72
C HIS A 101 -6.50 7.22 15.21
N ALA A 102 -6.99 8.40 15.62
CA ALA A 102 -6.14 9.53 16.01
C ALA A 102 -5.14 9.15 17.12
N GLU A 103 -5.59 8.52 18.22
CA GLU A 103 -4.73 8.09 19.32
C GLU A 103 -3.73 7.00 18.88
N ARG A 104 -4.15 6.09 17.99
CA ARG A 104 -3.28 5.06 17.42
C ARG A 104 -2.15 5.69 16.62
N MET A 105 -2.45 6.64 15.76
CA MET A 105 -1.47 7.33 14.92
C MET A 105 -0.39 7.99 15.77
N VAL A 106 -0.79 8.66 16.85
CA VAL A 106 0.14 9.26 17.83
C VAL A 106 0.97 8.18 18.56
N THR A 107 0.35 7.05 18.91
CA THR A 107 1.02 5.93 19.59
C THR A 107 2.16 5.35 18.72
N TYR A 108 1.93 5.15 17.43
CA TYR A 108 2.96 4.69 16.51
C TYR A 108 4.05 5.75 16.31
N ALA A 109 3.69 7.03 16.17
CA ALA A 109 4.66 8.11 16.04
C ALA A 109 5.55 8.22 17.29
N ALA A 110 4.98 8.10 18.50
CA ALA A 110 5.73 8.08 19.75
C ALA A 110 6.66 6.86 19.88
N ALA A 111 6.30 5.73 19.25
CA ALA A 111 7.14 4.53 19.19
C ALA A 111 8.23 4.60 18.09
N GLY A 112 8.30 5.69 17.32
CA GLY A 112 9.31 5.90 16.29
C GLY A 112 8.90 5.41 14.89
N TYR A 113 7.61 5.21 14.62
CA TYR A 113 7.08 4.74 13.34
C TYR A 113 6.14 5.79 12.73
N ALA A 114 6.15 5.94 11.41
CA ALA A 114 5.09 6.67 10.75
C ALA A 114 3.88 5.75 10.55
N PHE A 115 2.69 6.33 10.73
CA PHE A 115 1.43 5.62 10.50
C PHE A 115 0.56 6.47 9.55
N MET A 116 0.19 5.89 8.41
CA MET A 116 -0.71 6.52 7.45
C MET A 116 -2.04 5.78 7.44
N PHE A 117 -3.13 6.52 7.65
CA PHE A 117 -4.49 6.04 7.44
C PHE A 117 -4.92 6.41 6.01
N VAL A 118 -5.25 5.41 5.19
CA VAL A 118 -5.65 5.59 3.79
C VAL A 118 -7.17 5.61 3.68
N GLU A 119 -7.75 6.72 3.23
CA GLU A 119 -9.17 6.72 2.88
C GLU A 119 -9.35 6.09 1.49
N ILE A 120 -9.65 4.80 1.45
CA ILE A 120 -9.87 4.10 0.18
C ILE A 120 -11.18 4.51 -0.49
N ARG A 121 -11.23 4.34 -1.80
CA ARG A 121 -12.37 4.71 -2.65
C ARG A 121 -13.69 4.13 -2.15
N GLY A 122 -14.77 4.90 -2.32
CA GLY A 122 -16.14 4.44 -2.09
C GLY A 122 -16.51 4.08 -0.65
N ARG A 123 -15.72 4.50 0.35
CA ARG A 123 -15.99 4.20 1.76
C ARG A 123 -16.71 5.32 2.52
N GLY A 124 -17.15 6.37 1.80
CA GLY A 124 -17.89 7.49 2.40
C GLY A 124 -17.01 8.47 3.18
N GLY A 125 -15.68 8.43 2.98
CA GLY A 125 -14.71 9.43 3.41
C GLY A 125 -14.54 10.55 2.38
N GLU A 126 -13.38 11.21 2.40
CA GLU A 126 -13.06 12.29 1.47
C GLU A 126 -12.60 11.77 0.09
N THR A 127 -12.15 10.53 -0.02
CA THR A 127 -11.79 9.91 -1.30
C THR A 127 -13.05 9.47 -2.04
N ALA A 128 -13.29 10.06 -3.21
CA ALA A 128 -14.43 9.70 -4.06
C ALA A 128 -14.29 8.29 -4.63
N GLY A 129 -15.41 7.74 -5.10
CA GLY A 129 -15.51 6.40 -5.70
C GLY A 129 -16.85 5.77 -5.38
N TYR A 130 -17.03 4.51 -5.77
CA TYR A 130 -18.23 3.74 -5.41
C TYR A 130 -17.86 2.61 -4.41
N PRO A 131 -18.80 2.19 -3.54
CA PRO A 131 -18.58 1.05 -2.66
C PRO A 131 -18.22 -0.19 -3.47
N PHE A 132 -17.24 -0.95 -3.00
CA PHE A 132 -16.85 -2.18 -3.67
C PHE A 132 -18.06 -3.09 -3.91
N ASP A 133 -18.34 -3.33 -5.20
CA ASP A 133 -19.34 -4.28 -5.69
C ASP A 133 -18.71 -5.16 -6.77
N PRO A 134 -18.50 -6.46 -6.49
CA PRO A 134 -17.87 -7.36 -7.44
C PRO A 134 -18.55 -7.43 -8.82
N ARG A 135 -19.86 -7.18 -8.89
CA ARG A 135 -20.61 -7.21 -10.16
C ARG A 135 -20.30 -6.00 -11.02
N THR A 136 -20.31 -4.83 -10.40
CA THR A 136 -19.95 -3.58 -11.08
C THR A 136 -18.49 -3.62 -11.55
N ASP A 137 -17.59 -4.07 -10.72
CA ASP A 137 -16.17 -4.21 -11.06
C ASP A 137 -15.93 -5.27 -12.13
N TYR A 138 -16.66 -6.39 -12.11
CA TYR A 138 -16.59 -7.39 -13.18
C TYR A 138 -17.06 -6.83 -14.52
N SER A 139 -18.17 -6.06 -14.56
CA SER A 139 -18.64 -5.43 -15.79
C SER A 139 -17.60 -4.48 -16.38
N ARG A 140 -16.86 -3.74 -15.54
CA ARG A 140 -15.75 -2.89 -15.98
C ARG A 140 -14.58 -3.71 -16.52
N PHE A 141 -14.22 -4.77 -15.80
CA PHE A 141 -13.17 -5.71 -16.24
C PHE A 141 -13.50 -6.31 -17.61
N GLU A 142 -14.74 -6.76 -17.82
CA GLU A 142 -15.21 -7.37 -19.06
C GLU A 142 -15.21 -6.37 -20.23
N SER A 143 -15.48 -5.08 -19.94
CA SER A 143 -15.40 -3.99 -20.94
C SER A 143 -13.98 -3.51 -21.24
N GLY A 144 -12.97 -3.99 -20.47
CA GLY A 144 -11.61 -3.47 -20.55
C GLY A 144 -11.40 -2.14 -19.81
N ASP A 145 -12.39 -1.68 -19.05
CA ASP A 145 -12.26 -0.55 -18.14
C ASP A 145 -11.60 -0.94 -16.83
N TRP A 146 -11.06 0.05 -16.13
CA TRP A 146 -10.44 -0.21 -14.82
C TRP A 146 -11.51 -0.48 -13.75
N PRO A 147 -11.54 -1.69 -13.12
CA PRO A 147 -12.28 -1.93 -11.88
C PRO A 147 -11.81 -0.97 -10.79
N GLU A 148 -12.70 -0.47 -9.95
CA GLU A 148 -12.30 0.42 -8.86
C GLU A 148 -11.43 -0.30 -7.83
N TYR A 149 -11.61 -1.61 -7.66
CA TYR A 149 -10.72 -2.43 -6.85
C TYR A 149 -9.26 -2.32 -7.32
N TYR A 150 -9.00 -2.42 -8.64
CA TYR A 150 -7.64 -2.32 -9.19
C TYR A 150 -7.09 -0.90 -9.11
N GLN A 151 -7.96 0.12 -9.25
CA GLN A 151 -7.58 1.51 -9.01
C GLN A 151 -7.13 1.69 -7.55
N THR A 152 -7.85 1.11 -6.58
CA THR A 152 -7.48 1.15 -5.17
C THR A 152 -6.13 0.46 -4.91
N ILE A 153 -5.84 -0.68 -5.57
CA ILE A 153 -4.51 -1.33 -5.49
C ILE A 153 -3.42 -0.40 -6.03
N CYS A 154 -3.69 0.28 -7.13
CA CYS A 154 -2.76 1.28 -7.68
C CYS A 154 -2.55 2.46 -6.73
N ASP A 155 -3.60 2.96 -6.08
CA ASP A 155 -3.50 4.04 -5.11
C ASP A 155 -2.59 3.65 -3.93
N ILE A 156 -2.77 2.46 -3.37
CA ILE A 156 -1.97 1.92 -2.27
C ILE A 156 -0.50 1.78 -2.71
N SER A 157 -0.21 1.19 -3.87
CA SER A 157 1.16 1.07 -4.37
C SER A 157 1.80 2.44 -4.65
N SER A 158 1.03 3.42 -5.14
CA SER A 158 1.51 4.78 -5.37
C SER A 158 1.83 5.51 -4.07
N LEU A 159 0.99 5.37 -3.04
CA LEU A 159 1.24 5.90 -1.69
C LEU A 159 2.49 5.29 -1.08
N ARG A 160 2.69 3.96 -1.18
CA ARG A 160 3.93 3.30 -0.77
C ARG A 160 5.15 3.98 -1.42
N ALA A 161 5.12 4.24 -2.74
CA ALA A 161 6.21 4.86 -3.46
C ALA A 161 6.49 6.30 -2.96
N VAL A 162 5.43 7.09 -2.71
CA VAL A 162 5.52 8.44 -2.13
C VAL A 162 6.15 8.38 -0.73
N LEU A 163 5.69 7.47 0.12
CA LEU A 163 6.20 7.33 1.49
C LEU A 163 7.66 6.86 1.53
N ALA A 164 8.01 5.88 0.69
CA ALA A 164 9.39 5.40 0.57
C ALA A 164 10.33 6.49 0.07
N SER A 165 9.91 7.27 -0.94
CA SER A 165 10.68 8.41 -1.44
C SER A 165 10.86 9.51 -0.40
N ARG A 166 9.82 9.78 0.40
CA ARG A 166 9.83 10.82 1.42
C ARG A 166 10.74 10.51 2.59
N PHE A 167 10.61 9.30 3.15
CA PHE A 167 11.26 8.95 4.41
C PHE A 167 12.52 8.10 4.23
N GLY A 168 12.71 7.44 3.10
CA GLY A 168 13.86 6.56 2.85
C GLY A 168 13.87 5.31 3.74
N VAL A 169 12.71 4.88 4.25
CA VAL A 169 12.57 3.74 5.16
C VAL A 169 11.57 2.71 4.63
N PRO A 170 11.59 1.47 5.14
CA PRO A 170 10.65 0.43 4.76
C PRO A 170 9.17 0.82 4.98
N VAL A 171 8.30 0.46 4.03
CA VAL A 171 6.85 0.67 4.10
C VAL A 171 6.15 -0.68 4.14
N TYR A 172 5.32 -0.91 5.15
CA TYR A 172 4.51 -2.13 5.31
C TYR A 172 3.08 -1.87 4.86
N ALA A 173 2.51 -2.79 4.08
CA ALA A 173 1.08 -2.82 3.81
C ALA A 173 0.35 -3.42 5.02
N VAL A 174 -0.46 -2.62 5.70
CA VAL A 174 -1.18 -3.02 6.91
C VAL A 174 -2.67 -2.87 6.67
N GLY A 175 -3.49 -3.86 7.03
CA GLY A 175 -4.93 -3.69 6.86
C GLY A 175 -5.78 -4.49 7.83
N GLY A 176 -6.90 -3.87 8.24
CA GLY A 176 -7.91 -4.51 9.08
C GLY A 176 -9.11 -5.00 8.25
N SER A 177 -9.65 -6.19 8.56
CA SER A 177 -10.87 -6.68 7.92
C SER A 177 -10.82 -6.61 6.39
N ASN A 178 -11.74 -5.88 5.76
CA ASN A 178 -11.72 -5.64 4.31
C ASN A 178 -10.43 -4.95 3.85
N GLY A 179 -9.88 -4.04 4.65
CA GLY A 179 -8.61 -3.37 4.34
C GLY A 179 -7.44 -4.35 4.27
N GLY A 180 -7.46 -5.41 5.08
CA GLY A 180 -6.48 -6.49 5.03
C GLY A 180 -6.46 -7.23 3.69
N ARG A 181 -7.62 -7.32 3.02
CA ARG A 181 -7.73 -7.91 1.68
C ARG A 181 -7.05 -7.05 0.63
N TYR A 182 -7.30 -5.75 0.64
CA TYR A 182 -6.61 -4.81 -0.27
C TYR A 182 -5.10 -4.76 -0.02
N ALA A 183 -4.70 -4.70 1.26
CA ALA A 183 -3.29 -4.68 1.65
C ALA A 183 -2.52 -5.93 1.18
N ALA A 184 -3.15 -7.13 1.26
CA ALA A 184 -2.57 -8.38 0.80
C ALA A 184 -2.34 -8.38 -0.71
N VAL A 185 -3.35 -7.96 -1.49
CA VAL A 185 -3.23 -7.85 -2.95
C VAL A 185 -2.18 -6.82 -3.33
N ALA A 186 -2.19 -5.63 -2.71
CA ALA A 186 -1.21 -4.59 -2.96
C ALA A 186 0.22 -5.05 -2.66
N ALA A 187 0.45 -5.72 -1.51
CA ALA A 187 1.77 -6.25 -1.16
C ALA A 187 2.24 -7.37 -2.10
N GLY A 188 1.32 -8.15 -2.66
CA GLY A 188 1.65 -9.19 -3.64
C GLY A 188 1.93 -8.62 -5.04
N VAL A 189 1.24 -7.57 -5.43
CA VAL A 189 1.41 -6.87 -6.73
C VAL A 189 2.65 -5.97 -6.73
N ASP A 190 2.91 -5.28 -5.60
CA ASP A 190 4.06 -4.38 -5.45
C ASP A 190 5.14 -5.01 -4.56
N PRO A 191 6.24 -5.52 -5.15
CA PRO A 191 7.32 -6.17 -4.40
C PRO A 191 8.14 -5.22 -3.52
N GLU A 192 7.96 -3.91 -3.66
CA GLU A 192 8.68 -2.89 -2.89
C GLU A 192 8.08 -2.65 -1.49
N PHE A 193 6.90 -3.21 -1.17
CA PHE A 193 6.47 -3.26 0.21
C PHE A 193 7.44 -4.10 1.05
N ALA A 194 7.75 -3.66 2.27
CA ALA A 194 8.63 -4.38 3.19
C ALA A 194 8.00 -5.66 3.77
N GLY A 195 6.69 -5.78 3.71
CA GLY A 195 5.92 -6.92 4.20
C GLY A 195 4.43 -6.61 4.25
N TYR A 196 3.67 -7.59 4.72
CA TYR A 196 2.23 -7.50 4.88
C TYR A 196 1.80 -7.78 6.31
N VAL A 197 0.84 -7.00 6.81
CA VAL A 197 0.20 -7.20 8.11
C VAL A 197 -1.32 -7.27 7.93
N GLY A 198 -1.89 -8.44 8.11
CA GLY A 198 -3.34 -8.67 8.05
C GLY A 198 -3.96 -8.81 9.44
N ILE A 199 -5.02 -8.06 9.72
CA ILE A 199 -5.68 -8.04 11.02
C ILE A 199 -7.15 -8.39 10.86
N SER A 200 -7.61 -9.46 11.50
CA SER A 200 -9.01 -9.93 11.42
C SER A 200 -9.51 -10.00 9.97
N THR A 201 -8.76 -10.65 9.09
CA THR A 201 -9.03 -10.71 7.65
C THR A 201 -9.01 -12.14 7.12
N ALA A 202 -9.59 -12.35 5.94
CA ALA A 202 -9.66 -13.61 5.22
C ALA A 202 -9.87 -13.33 3.72
N ASP A 203 -9.90 -14.37 2.88
CA ASP A 203 -10.34 -14.26 1.49
C ASP A 203 -11.78 -13.72 1.37
N TRP A 204 -12.12 -13.20 0.19
CA TRP A 204 -13.50 -12.82 -0.12
C TRP A 204 -14.41 -14.04 -0.30
N GLY A 205 -13.86 -15.15 -0.78
CA GLY A 205 -14.59 -16.34 -1.17
C GLY A 205 -15.29 -16.23 -2.53
N LEU A 206 -14.94 -15.21 -3.32
CA LEU A 206 -15.54 -14.96 -4.65
C LEU A 206 -15.13 -16.05 -5.65
N ARG A 207 -13.84 -16.43 -5.63
CA ARG A 207 -13.33 -17.54 -6.47
C ARG A 207 -14.11 -18.83 -6.22
N ASP A 208 -14.26 -19.20 -4.97
CA ASP A 208 -14.94 -20.45 -4.62
C ASP A 208 -16.44 -20.38 -4.95
N ALA A 209 -17.06 -19.21 -4.77
CA ALA A 209 -18.45 -18.99 -5.18
C ALA A 209 -18.65 -19.10 -6.70
N VAL A 210 -17.72 -18.60 -7.50
CA VAL A 210 -17.73 -18.73 -8.97
C VAL A 210 -17.55 -20.17 -9.39
N LEU A 211 -16.59 -20.90 -8.79
CA LEU A 211 -16.34 -22.31 -9.06
C LEU A 211 -17.54 -23.17 -8.69
N ALA A 212 -18.18 -22.95 -7.56
CA ALA A 212 -19.37 -23.68 -7.12
C ALA A 212 -20.57 -23.52 -8.09
N GLN A 213 -20.59 -22.43 -8.87
CA GLN A 213 -21.60 -22.18 -9.90
C GLN A 213 -21.16 -22.65 -11.30
N GLY A 214 -20.02 -23.34 -11.42
CA GLY A 214 -19.46 -23.78 -12.70
C GLY A 214 -18.85 -22.67 -13.56
N GLY A 215 -18.57 -21.50 -12.97
CA GLY A 215 -17.96 -20.37 -13.66
C GLY A 215 -16.52 -20.67 -14.08
N THR A 216 -16.16 -20.24 -15.28
CA THR A 216 -14.83 -20.41 -15.91
C THR A 216 -14.44 -19.16 -16.68
N GLY A 217 -13.24 -19.14 -17.29
CA GLY A 217 -12.81 -18.02 -18.14
C GLY A 217 -12.61 -16.72 -17.35
N ASP A 218 -13.05 -15.61 -17.91
CA ASP A 218 -12.74 -14.27 -17.40
C ASP A 218 -13.36 -13.97 -16.03
N ILE A 219 -14.56 -14.48 -15.74
CA ILE A 219 -15.17 -14.31 -14.42
C ILE A 219 -14.38 -15.02 -13.32
N LEU A 220 -13.83 -16.20 -13.62
CA LEU A 220 -12.99 -16.93 -12.65
C LEU A 220 -11.65 -16.22 -12.47
N LYS A 221 -11.03 -15.73 -13.55
CA LYS A 221 -9.80 -14.91 -13.47
C LYS A 221 -10.02 -13.66 -12.63
N PHE A 222 -11.08 -12.92 -12.91
CA PHE A 222 -11.44 -11.73 -12.16
C PHE A 222 -11.67 -12.05 -10.66
N ALA A 223 -12.51 -13.02 -10.35
CA ALA A 223 -12.77 -13.42 -8.97
C ALA A 223 -11.49 -13.82 -8.24
N THR A 224 -10.61 -14.59 -8.90
CA THR A 224 -9.33 -15.03 -8.35
C THR A 224 -8.39 -13.84 -8.10
N SER A 225 -8.41 -12.82 -8.97
CA SER A 225 -7.56 -11.63 -8.83
C SER A 225 -7.92 -10.74 -7.64
N LEU A 226 -9.07 -10.95 -7.03
CA LEU A 226 -9.49 -10.22 -5.84
C LEU A 226 -9.13 -10.94 -4.54
N GLU A 227 -8.76 -12.24 -4.61
CA GLU A 227 -8.53 -13.06 -3.42
C GLU A 227 -7.13 -12.86 -2.83
N PRO A 228 -7.01 -12.45 -1.57
CA PRO A 228 -5.74 -12.35 -0.84
C PRO A 228 -4.86 -13.60 -0.95
N GLY A 229 -5.47 -14.79 -0.84
CA GLY A 229 -4.76 -16.07 -0.91
C GLY A 229 -4.02 -16.32 -2.23
N THR A 230 -4.40 -15.62 -3.31
CA THR A 230 -3.68 -15.65 -4.59
C THR A 230 -2.29 -15.00 -4.49
N TYR A 231 -2.12 -14.05 -3.58
CA TYR A 231 -0.93 -13.19 -3.51
C TYR A 231 0.00 -13.50 -2.35
N LEU A 232 -0.51 -14.03 -1.23
CA LEU A 232 0.30 -14.28 -0.03
C LEU A 232 1.56 -15.13 -0.30
N PRO A 233 1.53 -16.19 -1.14
CA PRO A 233 2.76 -16.95 -1.45
C PRO A 233 3.84 -16.07 -2.07
N GLY A 234 3.48 -15.16 -2.98
CA GLY A 234 4.40 -14.25 -3.68
C GLY A 234 4.96 -13.12 -2.82
N ILE A 235 4.51 -12.94 -1.59
CA ILE A 235 5.09 -11.96 -0.67
C ILE A 235 6.46 -12.43 -0.14
N SER A 236 6.66 -13.73 0.05
CA SER A 236 7.97 -14.29 0.45
C SER A 236 9.10 -13.80 -0.47
N PRO A 237 10.33 -13.50 0.04
CA PRO A 237 10.79 -13.65 1.41
C PRO A 237 10.45 -12.48 2.36
N ARG A 238 9.58 -11.57 1.97
CA ARG A 238 9.11 -10.50 2.85
C ARG A 238 8.15 -11.08 3.90
N PRO A 239 8.13 -10.56 5.15
CA PRO A 239 7.33 -11.15 6.22
C PRO A 239 5.83 -10.97 5.98
N VAL A 240 5.07 -12.01 6.32
CA VAL A 240 3.61 -12.01 6.42
C VAL A 240 3.23 -12.17 7.89
N TRP A 241 2.63 -11.13 8.47
CA TRP A 241 2.14 -11.17 9.85
C TRP A 241 0.63 -11.10 9.86
N MET A 242 0.00 -12.06 10.53
CA MET A 242 -1.45 -12.05 10.68
C MET A 242 -1.85 -12.09 12.15
N TYR A 243 -2.78 -11.20 12.50
CA TYR A 243 -3.39 -11.11 13.82
C TYR A 243 -4.87 -11.42 13.70
N HIS A 244 -5.39 -12.34 14.51
CA HIS A 244 -6.80 -12.71 14.45
C HIS A 244 -7.36 -13.02 15.82
N ASN A 245 -8.58 -12.52 16.12
CA ASN A 245 -9.28 -12.86 17.33
C ASN A 245 -9.92 -14.24 17.21
N ALA A 246 -9.67 -15.13 18.19
CA ALA A 246 -10.24 -16.49 18.20
C ALA A 246 -11.77 -16.51 18.18
N THR A 247 -12.41 -15.45 18.69
CA THR A 247 -13.86 -15.31 18.81
C THR A 247 -14.39 -14.16 17.93
N ASP A 248 -13.71 -13.87 16.82
CA ASP A 248 -14.10 -12.79 15.91
C ASP A 248 -15.57 -12.97 15.44
N PRO A 249 -16.44 -11.98 15.68
CA PRO A 249 -17.86 -12.12 15.36
C PRO A 249 -18.19 -11.90 13.88
N PHE A 250 -17.25 -11.39 13.08
CA PHE A 250 -17.47 -11.04 11.67
C PHE A 250 -16.73 -11.94 10.71
N ILE A 251 -15.45 -12.23 10.99
CA ILE A 251 -14.63 -13.11 10.15
C ILE A 251 -14.21 -14.31 10.98
N PRO A 252 -14.69 -15.52 10.64
CA PRO A 252 -14.35 -16.72 11.40
C PRO A 252 -12.85 -16.92 11.53
N PHE A 253 -12.38 -17.26 12.71
CA PHE A 253 -10.97 -17.57 12.99
C PHE A 253 -10.38 -18.59 12.01
N THR A 254 -11.18 -19.62 11.67
CA THR A 254 -10.79 -20.65 10.70
C THR A 254 -10.55 -20.08 9.30
N SER A 255 -11.28 -19.05 8.90
CA SER A 255 -11.07 -18.39 7.61
C SER A 255 -9.77 -17.59 7.59
N GLY A 256 -9.42 -16.88 8.69
CA GLY A 256 -8.13 -16.24 8.84
C GLY A 256 -6.96 -17.24 8.83
N LYS A 257 -7.13 -18.38 9.49
CA LYS A 257 -6.16 -19.49 9.47
C LYS A 257 -5.99 -20.08 8.07
N ALA A 258 -7.09 -20.25 7.33
CA ALA A 258 -7.04 -20.74 5.96
C ALA A 258 -6.27 -19.79 5.05
N LEU A 259 -6.52 -18.48 5.14
CA LEU A 259 -5.75 -17.48 4.42
C LEU A 259 -4.26 -17.51 4.82
N PHE A 260 -3.94 -17.54 6.11
CA PHE A 260 -2.56 -17.62 6.59
C PHE A 260 -1.81 -18.86 6.07
N ALA A 261 -2.53 -19.99 5.91
CA ALA A 261 -1.93 -21.23 5.42
C ALA A 261 -1.42 -21.10 3.97
N THR A 262 -1.95 -20.18 3.16
CA THR A 262 -1.49 -19.94 1.79
C THR A 262 -0.16 -19.20 1.69
N ALA A 263 0.22 -18.45 2.71
CA ALA A 263 1.49 -17.72 2.72
C ALA A 263 2.70 -18.66 2.84
N ASP A 264 3.81 -18.27 2.23
CA ASP A 264 5.12 -18.91 2.42
C ASP A 264 5.90 -18.23 3.57
N GLU A 265 6.98 -18.87 4.03
CA GLU A 265 7.86 -18.29 5.07
C GLU A 265 8.67 -17.09 4.53
N PRO A 266 9.00 -16.09 5.39
CA PRO A 266 8.71 -16.02 6.83
C PRO A 266 7.29 -15.52 7.12
N LYS A 267 6.56 -16.24 7.94
CA LYS A 267 5.20 -15.86 8.35
C LYS A 267 4.94 -16.08 9.85
N THR A 268 4.09 -15.26 10.43
CA THR A 268 3.68 -15.39 11.84
C THR A 268 2.18 -15.17 11.97
N PHE A 269 1.53 -16.07 12.68
CA PHE A 269 0.12 -15.90 13.06
C PHE A 269 0.03 -15.67 14.56
N THR A 270 -0.59 -14.56 14.93
CA THR A 270 -0.77 -14.16 16.33
C THR A 270 -2.24 -14.12 16.66
N GLU A 271 -2.65 -14.97 17.58
CA GLU A 271 -3.98 -14.92 18.18
C GLU A 271 -4.02 -13.81 19.23
N PHE A 272 -5.09 -13.02 19.23
CA PHE A 272 -5.34 -12.00 20.22
C PHE A 272 -6.77 -12.11 20.79
N ASN A 273 -7.01 -11.43 21.90
CA ASN A 273 -8.32 -11.28 22.48
C ASN A 273 -8.76 -9.82 22.38
N GLY A 274 -9.98 -9.57 21.95
CA GLY A 274 -10.51 -8.21 21.82
C GLY A 274 -11.56 -8.11 20.72
N ASP A 275 -11.81 -6.88 20.29
CA ASP A 275 -12.76 -6.60 19.23
C ASP A 275 -12.21 -6.98 17.84
N HIS A 276 -13.11 -7.05 16.87
CA HIS A 276 -12.76 -7.23 15.46
C HIS A 276 -11.90 -6.06 14.93
N GLY A 277 -10.89 -6.37 14.14
CA GLY A 277 -9.98 -5.39 13.53
C GLY A 277 -8.84 -4.96 14.44
N ILE A 278 -8.19 -3.85 14.09
CA ILE A 278 -7.05 -3.32 14.83
C ILE A 278 -7.50 -2.72 16.16
N ASN A 279 -6.84 -3.09 17.25
CA ASN A 279 -7.14 -2.65 18.60
C ASN A 279 -5.85 -2.47 19.43
N PRO A 280 -5.91 -1.92 20.65
CA PRO A 280 -4.70 -1.65 21.45
C PRO A 280 -3.83 -2.87 21.77
N ASP A 281 -4.36 -4.09 21.79
CA ASP A 281 -3.54 -5.30 21.96
C ASP A 281 -2.72 -5.60 20.71
N VAL A 282 -3.33 -5.51 19.54
CA VAL A 282 -2.64 -5.63 18.25
C VAL A 282 -1.59 -4.53 18.11
N ASP A 283 -1.91 -3.28 18.45
CA ASP A 283 -0.98 -2.15 18.38
C ASP A 283 0.29 -2.42 19.20
N ARG A 284 0.13 -2.85 20.47
CA ARG A 284 1.29 -3.18 21.34
C ARG A 284 2.16 -4.31 20.76
N ARG A 285 1.52 -5.37 20.24
CA ARG A 285 2.23 -6.52 19.67
C ARG A 285 2.95 -6.16 18.38
N LEU A 286 2.32 -5.40 17.50
CA LEU A 286 2.91 -4.97 16.24
C LEU A 286 4.09 -4.02 16.47
N ILE A 287 3.95 -3.06 17.39
CA ILE A 287 5.07 -2.18 17.81
C ILE A 287 6.22 -3.01 18.36
N ALA A 288 5.95 -3.99 19.24
CA ALA A 288 6.97 -4.86 19.80
C ALA A 288 7.67 -5.71 18.70
N GLN A 289 6.93 -6.19 17.72
CA GLN A 289 7.48 -6.96 16.60
C GLN A 289 8.36 -6.09 15.70
N LEU A 290 7.92 -4.86 15.39
CA LEU A 290 8.74 -3.89 14.66
C LEU A 290 10.01 -3.51 15.42
N ALA A 291 9.94 -3.38 16.76
CA ALA A 291 11.10 -3.08 17.61
C ALA A 291 12.16 -4.18 17.60
N GLN A 292 11.79 -5.44 17.36
CA GLN A 292 12.75 -6.53 17.17
C GLN A 292 13.58 -6.39 15.89
N ILE A 293 13.01 -5.72 14.86
CA ILE A 293 13.67 -5.52 13.57
C ILE A 293 14.48 -4.22 13.56
N TYR A 294 13.90 -3.13 14.08
CA TYR A 294 14.45 -1.77 13.95
C TYR A 294 15.04 -1.21 15.24
N GLY A 295 14.96 -1.95 16.33
CA GLY A 295 15.35 -1.48 17.66
C GLY A 295 14.29 -0.60 18.32
N THR A 296 14.43 -0.39 19.63
CA THR A 296 13.58 0.51 20.44
C THR A 296 13.91 1.97 20.23
#